data_3d7d208f682df5ab395aec7001162017
#
_entry.id   3d7d208f682df5ab395aec7001162017
#
_cell.length_a   1.000
_cell.length_b   1.000
_cell.length_c   1.000
_cell.angle_alpha   90.00
_cell.angle_beta   90.00
_cell.angle_gamma   90.00
#
_symmetry.space_group_name_H-M   'P 1'
#
loop_
_entity.id
_entity.type
_entity.pdbx_description
1 polymer ?
#
loop_
_entity_poly.entity_id
_entity_poly.type
_entity_poly.pdbx_seq_one_letter_code
_entity_poly.pdbx_strand_id
1 'polypeptide(L)'
;AASTHPGEDEFARDAFTEVRMRKSGALMIVVPRHPDRGDAIVSLMRESGMTTQQWSRDKSPPAADIDVLVADTIGELLFWYAASDAVYLGGATAEGVGGHNPVEPIQLGKRVFTGPHGFNFRETFEALEKTGALIVGRSYQELSDYWIDALDEAQPAPLLGAFFTAS
;
A
#
# COMPACT_ATOMS: atom_id res chain seq x y z
N ALA A 1 -0.73 0.37 0.05
CA ALA A 1 -0.86 0.00 1.48
C ALA A 1 -1.66 -1.29 1.56
N ALA A 2 -1.04 -2.37 1.98
CA ALA A 2 -1.63 -3.70 1.95
C ALA A 2 -1.82 -4.27 3.36
N SER A 3 -2.93 -4.99 3.55
CA SER A 3 -3.27 -5.67 4.82
C SER A 3 -3.27 -4.73 6.03
N THR A 4 -3.82 -3.54 5.84
CA THR A 4 -3.84 -2.49 6.87
C THR A 4 -4.83 -2.78 7.99
N HIS A 5 -4.48 -2.33 9.18
CA HIS A 5 -5.29 -2.34 10.40
C HIS A 5 -5.62 -0.91 10.83
N PRO A 6 -6.56 -0.72 11.78
CA PRO A 6 -6.84 0.61 12.34
C PRO A 6 -5.57 1.31 12.82
N GLY A 7 -5.42 2.59 12.47
CA GLY A 7 -4.21 3.39 12.72
C GLY A 7 -3.18 3.34 11.59
N GLU A 8 -3.14 2.26 10.84
CA GLU A 8 -2.22 2.11 9.71
C GLU A 8 -2.72 2.81 8.44
N ASP A 9 -4.03 2.95 8.29
CA ASP A 9 -4.61 3.73 7.20
C ASP A 9 -4.28 5.22 7.35
N GLU A 10 -4.31 5.75 8.56
CA GLU A 10 -3.88 7.11 8.89
C GLU A 10 -2.39 7.30 8.63
N PHE A 11 -1.57 6.33 9.00
CA PHE A 11 -0.13 6.32 8.73
C PHE A 11 0.16 6.38 7.21
N ALA A 12 -0.53 5.55 6.43
CA ALA A 12 -0.42 5.54 4.97
C ALA A 12 -0.92 6.85 4.35
N ARG A 13 -2.05 7.38 4.84
CA ARG A 13 -2.60 8.67 4.41
C ARG A 13 -1.59 9.81 4.60
N ASP A 14 -0.98 9.87 5.76
CA ASP A 14 -0.01 10.93 6.08
C ASP A 14 1.23 10.84 5.18
N ALA A 15 1.73 9.62 4.97
CA ALA A 15 2.81 9.39 4.01
C ALA A 15 2.42 9.79 2.59
N PHE A 16 1.22 9.41 2.14
CA PHE A 16 0.76 9.69 0.80
C PHE A 16 0.47 11.18 0.56
N THR A 17 0.09 11.91 1.60
CA THR A 17 -0.03 13.38 1.52
C THR A 17 1.27 14.01 1.06
N GLU A 18 2.40 13.58 1.59
CA GLU A 18 3.73 14.04 1.18
C GLU A 18 4.07 13.61 -0.25
N VAL A 19 3.72 12.37 -0.61
CA VAL A 19 3.95 11.83 -1.96
C VAL A 19 3.22 12.65 -3.01
N ARG A 20 1.94 12.98 -2.80
CA ARG A 20 1.13 13.76 -3.74
C ARG A 20 1.71 15.14 -4.04
N MET A 21 2.34 15.77 -3.05
CA MET A 21 2.96 17.08 -3.20
C MET A 21 4.16 17.03 -4.16
N ARG A 22 4.83 15.90 -4.28
CA ARG A 22 6.04 15.73 -5.08
C ARG A 22 5.83 14.92 -6.35
N LYS A 23 4.83 14.05 -6.37
CA LYS A 23 4.53 13.11 -7.47
C LYS A 23 3.09 13.30 -7.93
N SER A 24 2.91 14.21 -8.85
CA SER A 24 1.62 14.44 -9.52
C SER A 24 1.17 13.15 -10.23
N GLY A 25 -0.09 12.79 -10.05
CA GLY A 25 -0.67 11.59 -10.65
C GLY A 25 -0.38 10.28 -9.92
N ALA A 26 0.29 10.31 -8.76
CA ALA A 26 0.44 9.12 -7.93
C ALA A 26 -0.92 8.62 -7.44
N LEU A 27 -1.10 7.30 -7.41
CA LEU A 27 -2.29 6.62 -6.90
C LEU A 27 -1.90 5.75 -5.72
N MET A 28 -2.58 5.92 -4.60
CA MET A 28 -2.47 4.99 -3.47
C MET A 28 -3.59 3.96 -3.55
N ILE A 29 -3.22 2.68 -3.52
CA ILE A 29 -4.17 1.57 -3.38
C ILE A 29 -4.12 1.11 -1.93
N VAL A 30 -5.26 1.11 -1.25
CA VAL A 30 -5.40 0.62 0.12
C VAL A 30 -6.18 -0.69 0.11
N VAL A 31 -5.54 -1.76 0.53
CA VAL A 31 -6.15 -3.09 0.65
C VAL A 31 -6.25 -3.43 2.14
N PRO A 32 -7.38 -3.17 2.79
CA PRO A 32 -7.51 -3.43 4.22
C PRO A 32 -7.47 -4.94 4.52
N ARG A 33 -6.91 -5.32 5.67
CA ARG A 33 -6.92 -6.72 6.12
C ARG A 33 -8.34 -7.25 6.29
N HIS A 34 -9.25 -6.39 6.73
CA HIS A 34 -10.67 -6.69 6.89
C HIS A 34 -11.49 -5.79 5.95
N PRO A 35 -12.06 -6.36 4.86
CA PRO A 35 -12.78 -5.58 3.83
C PRO A 35 -14.00 -4.78 4.34
N ASP A 36 -14.61 -5.18 5.43
CA ASP A 36 -15.72 -4.47 6.08
C ASP A 36 -15.33 -3.06 6.58
N ARG A 37 -14.04 -2.75 6.65
CA ARG A 37 -13.53 -1.42 6.98
C ARG A 37 -13.50 -0.46 5.78
N GLY A 38 -13.88 -0.91 4.61
CA GLY A 38 -13.81 -0.12 3.36
C GLY A 38 -14.50 1.23 3.45
N ASP A 39 -15.73 1.29 3.97
CA ASP A 39 -16.48 2.56 4.10
C ASP A 39 -15.78 3.57 5.03
N ALA A 40 -15.24 3.09 6.14
CA ALA A 40 -14.50 3.94 7.10
C ALA A 40 -13.22 4.51 6.49
N ILE A 41 -12.49 3.70 5.71
CA ILE A 41 -11.27 4.13 5.02
C ILE A 41 -11.59 5.15 3.93
N VAL A 42 -12.65 4.94 3.16
CA VAL A 42 -13.11 5.92 2.16
C VAL A 42 -13.42 7.27 2.81
N SER A 43 -14.15 7.26 3.93
CA SER A 43 -14.46 8.49 4.68
C SER A 43 -13.19 9.19 5.17
N LEU A 44 -12.25 8.44 5.73
CA LEU A 44 -10.96 8.97 6.20
C LEU A 44 -10.20 9.68 5.09
N MET A 45 -10.12 9.07 3.90
CA MET A 45 -9.38 9.63 2.78
C MET A 45 -10.08 10.87 2.21
N ARG A 46 -11.40 10.84 2.07
CA ARG A 46 -12.19 11.98 1.59
C ARG A 46 -12.13 13.18 2.55
N GLU A 47 -12.19 12.94 3.84
CA GLU A 47 -12.02 13.98 4.87
C GLU A 47 -10.64 14.64 4.82
N SER A 48 -9.64 13.92 4.31
CA SER A 48 -8.30 14.44 4.09
C SER A 48 -8.13 15.15 2.73
N GLY A 49 -9.22 15.37 2.00
CA GLY A 49 -9.21 16.06 0.70
C GLY A 49 -8.73 15.20 -0.47
N MET A 50 -8.75 13.87 -0.34
CA MET A 50 -8.34 12.95 -1.39
C MET A 50 -9.56 12.43 -2.17
N THR A 51 -9.51 12.52 -3.49
CA THR A 51 -10.51 11.88 -4.37
C THR A 51 -10.36 10.36 -4.25
N THR A 52 -11.45 9.69 -3.86
CA THR A 52 -11.38 8.28 -3.46
C THR A 52 -12.44 7.45 -4.17
N GLN A 53 -12.00 6.37 -4.80
CA GLN A 53 -12.84 5.33 -5.39
C GLN A 53 -12.85 4.10 -4.50
N GLN A 54 -14.01 3.47 -4.36
CA GLN A 54 -14.20 2.23 -3.60
C GLN A 54 -14.44 1.07 -4.55
N TRP A 55 -13.54 0.11 -4.56
CA TRP A 55 -13.52 -1.00 -5.51
C TRP A 55 -14.76 -1.91 -5.44
N SER A 56 -15.31 -2.14 -4.25
CA SER A 56 -16.53 -2.93 -4.08
C SER A 56 -17.76 -2.28 -4.72
N ARG A 57 -17.75 -0.98 -4.92
CA ARG A 57 -18.87 -0.21 -5.49
C ARG A 57 -18.68 0.13 -6.96
N ASP A 58 -17.44 0.31 -7.38
CA ASP A 58 -17.10 0.68 -8.75
C ASP A 58 -15.80 -0.01 -9.16
N LYS A 59 -15.90 -1.02 -10.01
CA LYS A 59 -14.78 -1.83 -10.52
C LYS A 59 -14.25 -1.32 -11.86
N SER A 60 -14.53 -0.08 -12.22
CA SER A 60 -13.90 0.55 -13.37
C SER A 60 -12.45 0.94 -13.06
N PRO A 61 -11.58 1.02 -14.08
CA PRO A 61 -10.23 1.56 -13.89
C PRO A 61 -10.30 2.96 -13.28
N PRO A 62 -9.48 3.25 -12.24
CA PRO A 62 -9.50 4.57 -11.64
C PRO A 62 -9.09 5.63 -12.67
N ALA A 63 -9.87 6.73 -12.72
CA ALA A 63 -9.55 7.87 -13.55
C ALA A 63 -8.28 8.57 -13.06
N ALA A 64 -7.65 9.38 -13.93
CA ALA A 64 -6.36 10.02 -13.62
C ALA A 64 -6.40 11.01 -12.45
N ASP A 65 -7.59 11.49 -12.07
CA ASP A 65 -7.81 12.40 -10.96
C ASP A 65 -8.15 11.70 -9.63
N ILE A 66 -8.20 10.36 -9.62
CA ILE A 66 -8.38 9.59 -8.38
C ILE A 66 -7.06 9.51 -7.63
N ASP A 67 -7.08 9.94 -6.38
CA ASP A 67 -5.93 9.89 -5.48
C ASP A 67 -5.77 8.54 -4.79
N VAL A 68 -6.90 7.96 -4.35
CA VAL A 68 -6.92 6.72 -3.56
C VAL A 68 -7.95 5.76 -4.12
N LEU A 69 -7.53 4.51 -4.29
CA LEU A 69 -8.40 3.37 -4.55
C LEU A 69 -8.45 2.50 -3.31
N VAL A 70 -9.62 2.38 -2.70
CA VAL A 70 -9.83 1.46 -1.59
C VAL A 70 -10.30 0.12 -2.15
N ALA A 71 -9.40 -0.86 -2.13
CA ALA A 71 -9.62 -2.21 -2.67
C ALA A 71 -10.17 -3.12 -1.56
N ASP A 72 -11.44 -2.96 -1.25
CA ASP A 72 -12.15 -3.59 -0.14
C ASP A 72 -12.87 -4.88 -0.54
N THR A 73 -12.21 -5.71 -1.35
CA THR A 73 -12.71 -7.03 -1.77
C THR A 73 -11.70 -8.13 -1.40
N ILE A 74 -12.19 -9.38 -1.33
CA ILE A 74 -11.38 -10.53 -0.94
C ILE A 74 -10.77 -11.21 -2.18
N GLY A 75 -9.56 -11.77 -2.03
CA GLY A 75 -8.96 -12.67 -3.01
C GLY A 75 -8.16 -12.00 -4.13
N GLU A 76 -7.97 -10.68 -4.07
CA GLU A 76 -7.30 -9.92 -5.14
C GLU A 76 -5.94 -9.34 -4.71
N LEU A 77 -5.40 -9.73 -3.55
CA LEU A 77 -4.19 -9.12 -2.99
C LEU A 77 -2.96 -9.27 -3.91
N LEU A 78 -2.76 -10.44 -4.50
CA LEU A 78 -1.65 -10.66 -5.43
C LEU A 78 -1.75 -9.77 -6.68
N PHE A 79 -2.97 -9.54 -7.16
CA PHE A 79 -3.22 -8.59 -8.25
C PHE A 79 -2.78 -7.17 -7.87
N TRP A 80 -3.14 -6.71 -6.67
CA TRP A 80 -2.77 -5.38 -6.21
C TRP A 80 -1.26 -5.25 -5.98
N TYR A 81 -0.59 -6.29 -5.50
CA TYR A 81 0.87 -6.30 -5.42
C TYR A 81 1.51 -6.19 -6.81
N ALA A 82 1.03 -6.97 -7.78
CA ALA A 82 1.56 -6.94 -9.14
C ALA A 82 1.37 -5.58 -9.81
N ALA A 83 0.23 -4.92 -9.56
CA ALA A 83 -0.11 -3.62 -10.12
C ALA A 83 0.65 -2.44 -9.48
N SER A 84 1.31 -2.65 -8.35
CA SER A 84 1.95 -1.58 -7.57
C SER A 84 3.43 -1.43 -7.90
N ASP A 85 3.95 -0.20 -7.77
CA ASP A 85 5.39 0.10 -7.89
C ASP A 85 6.12 -0.12 -6.56
N ALA A 86 5.44 0.10 -5.45
CA ALA A 86 5.99 -0.02 -4.10
C ALA A 86 4.92 -0.50 -3.12
N VAL A 87 5.31 -1.22 -2.09
CA VAL A 87 4.38 -1.81 -1.12
C VAL A 87 4.70 -1.34 0.30
N TYR A 88 3.69 -0.82 0.98
CA TYR A 88 3.65 -0.75 2.44
C TYR A 88 2.80 -1.91 2.95
N LEU A 89 3.40 -2.78 3.74
CA LEU A 89 2.73 -3.93 4.35
C LEU A 89 2.34 -3.61 5.79
N GLY A 90 1.06 -3.63 6.06
CA GLY A 90 0.49 -3.40 7.39
C GLY A 90 0.72 -4.56 8.37
N GLY A 91 0.19 -4.40 9.56
CA GLY A 91 0.26 -5.38 10.64
C GLY A 91 1.44 -5.20 11.59
N ALA A 92 2.47 -4.48 11.19
CA ALA A 92 3.66 -4.29 12.01
C ALA A 92 3.91 -2.83 12.43
N THR A 93 3.16 -1.88 11.89
CA THR A 93 3.12 -0.49 12.39
C THR A 93 2.19 -0.39 13.60
N ALA A 94 1.05 -1.05 13.55
CA ALA A 94 0.16 -1.20 14.69
C ALA A 94 0.75 -2.19 15.71
N GLU A 95 0.67 -1.84 16.99
CA GLU A 95 1.06 -2.75 18.06
C GLU A 95 0.05 -3.91 18.20
N GLY A 96 0.53 -5.08 18.60
CA GLY A 96 -0.31 -6.21 18.97
C GLY A 96 -0.77 -7.13 17.84
N VAL A 97 -0.60 -6.73 16.56
CA VAL A 97 -0.94 -7.59 15.40
C VAL A 97 0.16 -8.60 15.09
N GLY A 98 1.42 -8.16 15.12
CA GLY A 98 2.59 -9.03 14.92
C GLY A 98 3.08 -9.15 13.49
N GLY A 99 2.58 -8.33 12.58
CA GLY A 99 3.01 -8.29 11.18
C GLY A 99 2.24 -9.24 10.28
N HIS A 100 2.46 -9.07 8.98
CA HIS A 100 2.00 -9.97 7.92
C HIS A 100 3.18 -10.53 7.13
N ASN A 101 2.92 -11.55 6.31
CA ASN A 101 3.97 -12.22 5.55
C ASN A 101 4.49 -11.33 4.41
N PRO A 102 5.76 -10.91 4.42
CA PRO A 102 6.33 -10.07 3.37
C PRO A 102 6.80 -10.86 2.14
N VAL A 103 6.77 -12.17 2.16
CA VAL A 103 7.35 -13.02 1.12
C VAL A 103 6.59 -12.86 -0.20
N GLU A 104 5.25 -12.81 -0.16
CA GLU A 104 4.43 -12.73 -1.39
C GLU A 104 4.77 -11.50 -2.25
N PRO A 105 4.77 -10.27 -1.73
CA PRO A 105 5.12 -9.12 -2.56
C PRO A 105 6.60 -9.14 -2.99
N ILE A 106 7.50 -9.66 -2.17
CA ILE A 106 8.91 -9.78 -2.52
C ILE A 106 9.12 -10.78 -3.66
N GLN A 107 8.40 -11.90 -3.66
CA GLN A 107 8.43 -12.88 -4.78
C GLN A 107 7.94 -12.26 -6.10
N LEU A 108 7.11 -11.24 -6.04
CA LEU A 108 6.67 -10.46 -7.20
C LEU A 108 7.66 -9.34 -7.58
N GLY A 109 8.84 -9.33 -7.01
CA GLY A 109 9.89 -8.36 -7.31
C GLY A 109 9.70 -6.99 -6.64
N LYS A 110 8.82 -6.88 -5.64
CA LYS A 110 8.57 -5.63 -4.94
C LYS A 110 9.48 -5.51 -3.71
N ARG A 111 10.07 -4.33 -3.50
CA ARG A 111 10.60 -3.98 -2.18
C ARG A 111 9.42 -3.61 -1.27
N VAL A 112 9.53 -3.93 -0.01
CA VAL A 112 8.45 -3.78 0.96
C VAL A 112 8.91 -2.90 2.13
N PHE A 113 8.08 -1.93 2.49
CA PHE A 113 8.20 -1.19 3.74
C PHE A 113 7.20 -1.75 4.75
N THR A 114 7.61 -1.93 6.00
CA THR A 114 6.73 -2.34 7.09
C THR A 114 7.16 -1.70 8.40
N GLY A 115 6.36 -1.86 9.45
CA GLY A 115 6.65 -1.35 10.78
C GLY A 115 7.52 -2.30 11.63
N PRO A 116 7.90 -1.87 12.84
CA PRO A 116 8.83 -2.60 13.71
C PRO A 116 8.18 -3.72 14.54
N HIS A 117 6.84 -3.80 14.60
CA HIS A 117 6.12 -4.73 15.47
C HIS A 117 5.78 -6.04 14.76
N GLY A 118 6.77 -6.68 14.13
CA GLY A 118 6.62 -7.91 13.36
C GLY A 118 6.97 -9.19 14.11
N PHE A 119 6.55 -9.34 15.39
CA PHE A 119 6.99 -10.43 16.26
C PHE A 119 6.60 -11.83 15.76
N ASN A 120 5.56 -11.97 14.92
CA ASN A 120 5.20 -13.24 14.29
C ASN A 120 6.13 -13.64 13.15
N PHE A 121 6.92 -12.70 12.61
CA PHE A 121 7.79 -12.88 11.45
C PHE A 121 9.22 -12.42 11.72
N ARG A 122 9.67 -12.42 12.95
CA ARG A 122 10.96 -11.82 13.36
C ARG A 122 12.12 -12.31 12.51
N GLU A 123 12.32 -13.61 12.43
CA GLU A 123 13.43 -14.21 11.67
C GLU A 123 13.35 -13.87 10.18
N THR A 124 12.14 -13.89 9.63
CA THR A 124 11.89 -13.53 8.22
C THR A 124 12.21 -12.07 7.98
N PHE A 125 11.78 -11.16 8.86
CA PHE A 125 12.08 -9.74 8.73
C PHE A 125 13.59 -9.49 8.80
N GLU A 126 14.28 -10.04 9.77
CA GLU A 126 15.74 -9.90 9.93
C GLU A 126 16.51 -10.41 8.70
N ALA A 127 16.10 -11.53 8.13
CA ALA A 127 16.73 -12.10 6.94
C ALA A 127 16.50 -11.20 5.71
N LEU A 128 15.29 -10.69 5.54
CA LEU A 128 14.93 -9.86 4.37
C LEU A 128 15.47 -8.43 4.44
N GLU A 129 15.60 -7.85 5.63
CA GLU A 129 16.26 -6.56 5.82
C GLU A 129 17.72 -6.60 5.34
N LYS A 130 18.44 -7.70 5.61
CA LYS A 130 19.83 -7.87 5.17
C LYS A 130 20.00 -7.87 3.65
N THR A 131 18.96 -8.26 2.91
CA THR A 131 18.96 -8.27 1.45
C THR A 131 18.56 -6.92 0.84
N GLY A 132 18.02 -5.99 1.63
CA GLY A 132 17.43 -4.76 1.16
C GLY A 132 16.02 -4.92 0.56
N ALA A 133 15.46 -6.12 0.56
CA ALA A 133 14.10 -6.37 0.05
C ALA A 133 13.02 -5.88 1.00
N LEU A 134 13.32 -5.82 2.30
CA LEU A 134 12.43 -5.33 3.34
C LEU A 134 13.07 -4.12 4.03
N ILE A 135 12.28 -3.07 4.20
CA ILE A 135 12.64 -1.88 4.99
C ILE A 135 11.72 -1.84 6.20
N VAL A 136 12.30 -1.82 7.39
CA VAL A 136 11.55 -1.64 8.64
C VAL A 136 11.70 -0.20 9.10
N GLY A 137 10.61 0.55 9.12
CA GLY A 137 10.59 1.95 9.51
C GLY A 137 9.55 2.24 10.58
N ARG A 138 9.63 3.42 11.17
CA ARG A 138 8.81 3.81 12.33
C ARG A 138 7.94 5.03 12.08
N SER A 139 8.28 5.86 11.09
CA SER A 139 7.58 7.11 10.81
C SER A 139 6.95 7.12 9.43
N TYR A 140 5.87 7.88 9.28
CA TYR A 140 5.25 8.07 7.97
C TYR A 140 6.18 8.84 7.01
N GLN A 141 7.10 9.66 7.53
CA GLN A 141 8.10 10.34 6.71
C GLN A 141 9.05 9.34 6.05
N GLU A 142 9.48 8.31 6.79
CA GLU A 142 10.29 7.23 6.23
C GLU A 142 9.53 6.48 5.13
N LEU A 143 8.23 6.21 5.33
CA LEU A 143 7.38 5.60 4.32
C LEU A 143 7.22 6.50 3.09
N SER A 144 7.01 7.80 3.30
CA SER A 144 6.92 8.79 2.23
C SER A 144 8.19 8.81 1.39
N ASP A 145 9.36 8.89 2.01
CA ASP A 145 10.65 8.87 1.34
C ASP A 145 10.85 7.59 0.53
N TYR A 146 10.51 6.44 1.11
CA TYR A 146 10.56 5.15 0.41
C TYR A 146 9.66 5.13 -0.83
N TRP A 147 8.42 5.60 -0.72
CA TRP A 147 7.50 5.63 -1.85
C TRP A 147 7.96 6.59 -2.95
N ILE A 148 8.48 7.75 -2.59
CA ILE A 148 9.00 8.72 -3.55
C ILE A 148 10.19 8.13 -4.31
N ASP A 149 11.14 7.52 -3.61
CA ASP A 149 12.31 6.89 -4.21
C ASP A 149 11.89 5.74 -5.14
N ALA A 150 10.93 4.92 -4.72
CA ALA A 150 10.43 3.83 -5.54
C ALA A 150 9.72 4.32 -6.81
N LEU A 151 8.97 5.41 -6.75
CA LEU A 151 8.33 6.02 -7.91
C LEU A 151 9.35 6.66 -8.86
N ASP A 152 10.46 7.19 -8.35
CA ASP A 152 11.55 7.72 -9.18
C ASP A 152 12.28 6.61 -9.95
N GLU A 153 12.39 5.42 -9.36
CA GLU A 153 13.01 4.25 -9.97
C GLU A 153 12.05 3.47 -10.90
N ALA A 154 10.73 3.67 -10.74
CA ALA A 154 9.73 2.94 -11.51
C ALA A 154 9.84 3.30 -13.00
N GLN A 155 9.99 2.28 -13.85
CA GLN A 155 9.77 2.41 -15.29
C GLN A 155 8.29 2.74 -15.50
N PRO A 156 7.92 3.64 -16.44
CA PRO A 156 6.51 3.88 -16.75
C PRO A 156 5.88 2.54 -17.15
N ALA A 157 5.05 2.01 -16.26
CA ALA A 157 4.48 0.69 -16.46
C ALA A 157 3.34 0.74 -17.47
N PRO A 158 3.42 -0.02 -18.57
CA PRO A 158 2.26 -0.27 -19.42
C PRO A 158 1.19 -1.13 -18.72
N LEU A 159 1.41 -1.51 -17.46
CA LEU A 159 0.72 -2.62 -16.82
C LEU A 159 -0.62 -2.29 -16.21
N LEU A 160 -0.84 -1.09 -15.67
CA LEU A 160 -2.15 -0.76 -15.10
C LEU A 160 -3.25 -0.78 -16.18
N GLY A 161 -2.97 -0.20 -17.35
CA GLY A 161 -3.91 -0.22 -18.48
C GLY A 161 -4.19 -1.65 -19.00
N ALA A 162 -3.18 -2.50 -19.07
CA ALA A 162 -3.31 -3.86 -19.58
C ALA A 162 -4.07 -4.78 -18.61
N PHE A 163 -3.90 -4.63 -17.31
CA PHE A 163 -4.64 -5.40 -16.31
C PHE A 163 -6.13 -5.07 -16.28
N PHE A 164 -6.49 -3.82 -16.45
CA PHE A 164 -7.90 -3.40 -16.46
C PHE A 164 -8.60 -3.70 -17.79
N THR A 165 -7.88 -3.89 -18.89
CA THR A 165 -8.46 -4.25 -20.19
C THR A 165 -8.61 -5.76 -20.42
N ALA A 166 -7.97 -6.61 -19.58
CA ALA A 166 -8.00 -8.07 -19.69
C ALA A 166 -9.10 -8.74 -18.83
N SER A 167 -9.91 -7.98 -18.10
CA SER A 167 -11.00 -8.49 -17.25
C SER A 167 -12.36 -8.30 -17.91
#